data_578385d436ca57e10840dca5ff2f36ca
#
_entry.id   578385d436ca57e10840dca5ff2f36ca
#
_cell.length_a   1.000
_cell.length_b   1.000
_cell.length_c   1.000
_cell.angle_alpha   90.00
_cell.angle_beta   90.00
_cell.angle_gamma   90.00
#
_symmetry.space_group_name_H-M   'P 1'
#
loop_
_entity.id
_entity.type
_entity.pdbx_description
1 polymer ?
#
loop_
_entity_poly.entity_id
_entity_poly.type
_entity_poly.pdbx_seq_one_letter_code
_entity_poly.pdbx_strand_id
1 'polypeptide(L)'
;IRLSYNIILVDPYFAPQRKGNRDLFKSVVDMAFSNKCREFKFFVRTVNWPYIENQCEGELRKLLGRYSHGSKKISVVCFDDSGCEHKQHARYIFSELGGLRLDKGLQIDESLVDFSTIGRVTHDELLKFFVQRPLAMKVDYRADFCF
;
A
#
# COMPACT_ATOMS: atom_id res chain seq x y z
N ILE A 1 5.98 12.96 -4.56
CA ILE A 1 5.25 11.82 -5.18
C ILE A 1 5.13 11.98 -6.70
N ARG A 2 4.98 13.20 -7.23
CA ARG A 2 4.80 13.43 -8.69
C ARG A 2 5.94 12.94 -9.59
N LEU A 3 7.13 12.68 -9.06
CA LEU A 3 8.32 12.32 -9.84
C LEU A 3 8.79 10.88 -9.60
N SER A 4 8.18 10.16 -8.67
CA SER A 4 8.60 8.80 -8.35
C SER A 4 8.04 7.76 -9.33
N TYR A 5 8.89 6.79 -9.70
CA TYR A 5 8.47 5.64 -10.49
C TYR A 5 7.86 4.53 -9.64
N ASN A 6 8.23 4.47 -8.37
CA ASN A 6 7.79 3.45 -7.42
C ASN A 6 7.11 4.12 -6.24
N ILE A 7 5.91 3.66 -5.91
CA ILE A 7 5.18 4.13 -4.72
C ILE A 7 4.86 2.92 -3.86
N ILE A 8 5.06 3.06 -2.57
CA ILE A 8 4.79 2.04 -1.57
C ILE A 8 3.75 2.59 -0.61
N LEU A 9 2.66 1.86 -0.47
CA LEU A 9 1.63 2.09 0.53
C LEU A 9 1.68 0.96 1.55
N VAL A 10 1.75 1.33 2.81
CA VAL A 10 1.64 0.40 3.94
C VAL A 10 0.41 0.77 4.74
N ASP A 11 -0.58 -0.09 4.77
CA ASP A 11 -1.74 0.02 5.65
C ASP A 11 -2.08 -1.33 6.26
N PRO A 12 -1.57 -1.63 7.47
CA PRO A 12 -1.82 -2.89 8.16
C PRO A 12 -3.30 -3.15 8.46
N TYR A 13 -4.11 -2.12 8.47
CA TYR A 13 -5.54 -2.18 8.85
C TYR A 13 -6.49 -2.03 7.67
N PHE A 14 -5.96 -1.97 6.48
CA PHE A 14 -6.79 -1.87 5.28
C PHE A 14 -7.76 -3.04 5.21
N ALA A 15 -9.04 -2.72 5.03
CA ALA A 15 -10.12 -3.69 4.93
C ALA A 15 -10.88 -3.44 3.62
N PRO A 16 -10.61 -4.20 2.57
CA PRO A 16 -11.18 -3.96 1.24
C PRO A 16 -12.70 -4.18 1.16
N GLN A 17 -13.28 -4.89 2.11
CA GLN A 17 -14.74 -4.97 2.27
C GLN A 17 -15.37 -3.61 2.65
N ARG A 18 -14.59 -2.69 3.22
CA ARG A 18 -15.05 -1.33 3.53
C ARG A 18 -14.99 -0.46 2.28
N LYS A 19 -16.15 0.06 1.85
CA LYS A 19 -16.25 0.90 0.65
C LYS A 19 -15.29 2.11 0.70
N GLY A 20 -15.24 2.81 1.82
CA GLY A 20 -14.36 3.98 1.98
C GLY A 20 -12.87 3.65 1.76
N ASN A 21 -12.41 2.48 2.24
CA ASN A 21 -11.04 2.04 2.02
C ASN A 21 -10.78 1.76 0.51
N ARG A 22 -11.73 1.11 -0.17
CA ARG A 22 -11.61 0.85 -1.61
C ARG A 22 -11.57 2.13 -2.43
N ASP A 23 -12.47 3.06 -2.14
CA ASP A 23 -12.58 4.32 -2.87
C ASP A 23 -11.31 5.16 -2.71
N LEU A 24 -10.77 5.20 -1.50
CA LEU A 24 -9.53 5.93 -1.25
C LEU A 24 -8.30 5.23 -1.87
N PHE A 25 -8.20 3.90 -1.74
CA PHE A 25 -7.16 3.12 -2.40
C PHE A 25 -7.16 3.37 -3.91
N LYS A 26 -8.35 3.32 -4.51
CA LYS A 26 -8.55 3.65 -5.92
C LYS A 26 -8.03 5.05 -6.26
N SER A 27 -8.40 6.06 -5.46
CA SER A 27 -7.97 7.43 -5.68
C SER A 27 -6.45 7.59 -5.58
N VAL A 28 -5.81 6.89 -4.63
CA VAL A 28 -4.34 6.89 -4.49
C VAL A 28 -3.67 6.24 -5.69
N VAL A 29 -4.19 5.12 -6.16
CA VAL A 29 -3.68 4.42 -7.35
C VAL A 29 -3.88 5.27 -8.60
N ASP A 30 -5.06 5.89 -8.78
CA ASP A 30 -5.35 6.80 -9.89
C ASP A 30 -4.37 7.97 -9.92
N MET A 31 -4.15 8.59 -8.76
CA MET A 31 -3.20 9.70 -8.64
C MET A 31 -1.76 9.26 -8.95
N ALA A 32 -1.35 8.10 -8.45
CA ALA A 32 -0.03 7.55 -8.69
C ALA A 32 0.19 7.29 -10.19
N PHE A 33 -0.75 6.61 -10.83
CA PHE A 33 -0.62 6.21 -12.24
C PHE A 33 -0.91 7.32 -13.24
N SER A 34 -1.65 8.36 -12.86
CA SER A 34 -1.78 9.59 -13.66
C SER A 34 -0.49 10.38 -13.75
N ASN A 35 0.47 10.07 -12.89
CA ASN A 35 1.82 10.63 -12.91
C ASN A 35 2.82 9.61 -13.49
N LYS A 36 4.07 9.66 -13.07
CA LYS A 36 5.14 8.81 -13.60
C LYS A 36 5.25 7.43 -12.92
N CYS A 37 4.39 7.13 -11.96
CA CYS A 37 4.45 5.85 -11.25
C CYS A 37 4.24 4.68 -12.23
N ARG A 38 5.13 3.71 -12.17
CA ARG A 38 5.08 2.47 -12.95
C ARG A 38 4.82 1.26 -12.06
N GLU A 39 5.32 1.28 -10.83
CA GLU A 39 5.13 0.22 -9.86
C GLU A 39 4.52 0.77 -8.58
N PHE A 40 3.39 0.21 -8.18
CA PHE A 40 2.71 0.50 -6.93
C PHE A 40 2.74 -0.76 -6.06
N LYS A 41 3.38 -0.70 -4.89
CA LYS A 41 3.41 -1.80 -3.92
C LYS A 41 2.49 -1.48 -2.75
N PHE A 42 1.60 -2.40 -2.43
CA PHE A 42 0.68 -2.27 -1.33
C PHE A 42 0.91 -3.38 -0.31
N PHE A 43 1.27 -3.01 0.91
CA PHE A 43 1.47 -3.90 2.03
C PHE A 43 0.28 -3.84 2.99
N VAL A 44 -0.31 -4.99 3.26
CA VAL A 44 -1.48 -5.14 4.15
C VAL A 44 -1.27 -6.35 5.06
N ARG A 45 -1.79 -6.28 6.30
CA ARG A 45 -1.67 -7.43 7.22
C ARG A 45 -2.59 -8.56 6.79
N THR A 46 -2.08 -9.80 6.79
CA THR A 46 -2.80 -11.01 6.35
C THR A 46 -4.13 -11.20 7.07
N VAL A 47 -4.21 -10.92 8.37
CA VAL A 47 -5.44 -11.06 9.15
C VAL A 47 -6.61 -10.22 8.61
N ASN A 48 -6.32 -9.13 7.91
CA ASN A 48 -7.33 -8.27 7.28
C ASN A 48 -7.65 -8.68 5.85
N TRP A 49 -6.91 -9.65 5.29
CA TRP A 49 -7.03 -10.11 3.91
C TRP A 49 -7.64 -11.51 3.71
N PRO A 50 -7.75 -12.42 4.72
CA PRO A 50 -7.99 -13.86 4.49
C PRO A 50 -9.33 -14.22 3.88
N TYR A 51 -10.32 -13.34 3.94
CA TYR A 51 -11.64 -13.59 3.33
C TYR A 51 -11.74 -13.18 1.85
N ILE A 52 -10.61 -12.83 1.21
CA ILE A 52 -10.68 -11.91 0.09
C ILE A 52 -9.83 -12.36 -1.09
N GLU A 53 -9.06 -13.45 -0.96
CA GLU A 53 -8.21 -13.92 -2.06
C GLU A 53 -8.97 -13.94 -3.40
N ASN A 54 -10.18 -14.44 -3.42
CA ASN A 54 -10.96 -14.47 -4.66
C ASN A 54 -11.80 -13.20 -4.92
N GLN A 55 -12.30 -12.55 -3.88
CA GLN A 55 -13.15 -11.35 -4.06
C GLN A 55 -12.33 -10.08 -4.26
N CYS A 56 -11.21 -9.93 -3.54
CA CYS A 56 -10.35 -8.76 -3.74
C CYS A 56 -9.61 -8.77 -5.04
N GLU A 57 -9.14 -9.90 -5.48
CA GLU A 57 -8.55 -9.99 -6.80
C GLU A 57 -9.54 -9.56 -7.88
N GLY A 58 -10.78 -10.04 -7.81
CA GLY A 58 -11.83 -9.63 -8.73
C GLY A 58 -12.16 -8.14 -8.65
N GLU A 59 -12.26 -7.57 -7.45
CA GLU A 59 -12.51 -6.14 -7.27
C GLU A 59 -11.30 -5.29 -7.67
N LEU A 60 -10.08 -5.72 -7.35
CA LEU A 60 -8.86 -5.06 -7.81
C LEU A 60 -8.74 -5.12 -9.32
N ARG A 61 -9.01 -6.24 -9.97
CA ARG A 61 -9.01 -6.34 -11.42
C ARG A 61 -10.04 -5.43 -12.06
N LYS A 62 -11.24 -5.31 -11.51
CA LYS A 62 -12.25 -4.35 -11.96
C LYS A 62 -11.80 -2.90 -11.79
N LEU A 63 -11.21 -2.58 -10.63
CA LEU A 63 -10.67 -1.25 -10.33
C LEU A 63 -9.53 -0.87 -11.27
N LEU A 64 -8.69 -1.84 -11.61
CA LEU A 64 -7.42 -1.64 -12.29
C LEU A 64 -7.49 -1.92 -13.79
N GLY A 65 -8.54 -2.61 -14.24
CA GLY A 65 -8.76 -2.95 -15.66
C GLY A 65 -8.79 -1.75 -16.61
N ARG A 66 -9.06 -0.55 -16.08
CA ARG A 66 -8.98 0.69 -16.85
C ARG A 66 -7.55 1.18 -17.12
N TYR A 67 -6.53 0.57 -16.48
CA TYR A 67 -5.11 0.88 -16.71
C TYR A 67 -4.46 -0.09 -17.69
N SER A 68 -5.24 -0.84 -18.46
CA SER A 68 -4.81 -1.97 -19.31
C SER A 68 -3.93 -1.60 -20.52
N HIS A 69 -3.44 -0.38 -20.60
CA HIS A 69 -2.65 0.10 -21.75
C HIS A 69 -1.30 0.69 -21.30
N GLY A 70 -0.45 -0.12 -20.68
CA GLY A 70 0.88 0.37 -20.34
C GLY A 70 1.65 -0.54 -19.40
N SER A 71 2.94 -0.33 -19.28
CA SER A 71 3.84 -1.07 -18.39
C SER A 71 3.66 -0.67 -16.91
N LYS A 72 2.43 -0.79 -16.38
CA LYS A 72 2.12 -0.45 -15.00
C LYS A 72 1.91 -1.71 -14.19
N LYS A 73 2.45 -1.74 -12.99
CA LYS A 73 2.40 -2.89 -12.10
C LYS A 73 1.86 -2.50 -10.75
N ILE A 74 0.93 -3.30 -10.21
CA ILE A 74 0.51 -3.26 -8.82
C ILE A 74 0.88 -4.57 -8.17
N SER A 75 1.58 -4.50 -7.04
CA SER A 75 1.88 -5.65 -6.20
C SER A 75 1.14 -5.49 -4.88
N VAL A 76 0.31 -6.45 -4.53
CA VAL A 76 -0.29 -6.56 -3.20
C VAL A 76 0.49 -7.60 -2.42
N VAL A 77 0.98 -7.21 -1.25
CA VAL A 77 1.78 -8.06 -0.38
C VAL A 77 1.08 -8.19 0.97
N CYS A 78 0.61 -9.39 1.28
CA CYS A 78 0.03 -9.70 2.58
C CYS A 78 1.12 -10.21 3.52
N PHE A 79 1.26 -9.58 4.67
CA PHE A 79 2.29 -9.92 5.65
C PHE A 79 1.71 -10.31 7.00
N ASP A 80 2.42 -11.17 7.72
CA ASP A 80 2.20 -11.51 9.11
C ASP A 80 3.37 -11.01 9.95
N ASP A 81 3.07 -10.11 10.88
CA ASP A 81 4.01 -9.57 11.85
C ASP A 81 3.76 -10.07 13.29
N SER A 82 2.96 -11.12 13.44
CA SER A 82 2.60 -11.67 14.75
C SER A 82 3.81 -12.17 15.54
N GLY A 83 4.84 -12.65 14.85
CA GLY A 83 6.10 -13.11 15.42
C GLY A 83 7.17 -12.02 15.59
N CYS A 84 6.88 -10.78 15.22
CA CYS A 84 7.83 -9.67 15.31
C CYS A 84 7.77 -9.01 16.70
N GLU A 85 8.93 -8.60 17.23
CA GLU A 85 9.03 -7.85 18.47
C GLU A 85 8.26 -6.52 18.38
N HIS A 86 8.33 -5.87 17.22
CA HIS A 86 7.61 -4.63 16.94
C HIS A 86 6.61 -4.86 15.80
N LYS A 87 5.32 -4.82 16.14
CA LYS A 87 4.25 -4.91 15.14
C LYS A 87 4.12 -3.60 14.38
N GLN A 88 3.88 -3.72 13.07
CA GLN A 88 3.64 -2.56 12.23
C GLN A 88 2.26 -1.96 12.53
N HIS A 89 2.21 -0.81 13.18
CA HIS A 89 0.97 -0.09 13.47
C HIS A 89 0.79 1.18 12.64
N ALA A 90 1.88 1.82 12.27
CA ALA A 90 1.84 3.05 11.52
C ALA A 90 1.54 2.78 10.04
N ARG A 91 0.93 3.73 9.40
CA ARG A 91 0.57 3.71 7.98
C ARG A 91 1.42 4.71 7.24
N TYR A 92 1.89 4.32 6.07
CA TYR A 92 2.81 5.13 5.30
C TYR A 92 2.47 5.09 3.82
N ILE A 93 2.67 6.22 3.15
CA ILE A 93 2.83 6.28 1.71
C ILE A 93 4.19 6.91 1.42
N PHE A 94 5.06 6.19 0.71
CA PHE A 94 6.41 6.65 0.46
C PHE A 94 6.96 6.13 -0.86
N SER A 95 8.07 6.69 -1.24
CA SER A 95 8.84 6.33 -2.43
C SER A 95 10.32 6.45 -2.10
N GLU A 96 11.19 6.24 -3.08
CA GLU A 96 12.63 6.50 -2.95
C GLU A 96 12.96 7.97 -2.64
N LEU A 97 12.05 8.89 -2.91
CA LEU A 97 12.25 10.34 -2.75
C LEU A 97 11.77 10.90 -1.39
N GLY A 98 11.02 10.12 -0.63
CA GLY A 98 10.43 10.55 0.63
C GLY A 98 9.03 10.00 0.86
N GLY A 99 8.37 10.42 1.92
CA GLY A 99 7.04 9.90 2.23
C GLY A 99 6.27 10.67 3.29
N LEU A 100 5.08 10.17 3.54
CA LEU A 100 4.12 10.67 4.53
C LEU A 100 3.73 9.53 5.46
N ARG A 101 3.56 9.87 6.71
CA ARG A 101 2.86 9.04 7.70
C ARG A 101 1.39 9.44 7.70
N LEU A 102 0.52 8.44 7.74
CA LEU A 102 -0.93 8.59 7.77
C LEU A 102 -1.43 8.14 9.14
N ASP A 103 -1.87 9.05 9.97
CA ASP A 103 -2.20 8.69 11.36
C ASP A 103 -3.48 7.86 11.48
N LYS A 104 -4.48 8.09 10.63
CA LYS A 104 -5.76 7.36 10.64
C LYS A 104 -5.95 6.36 9.50
N GLY A 105 -4.94 6.19 8.65
CA GLY A 105 -4.99 5.30 7.50
C GLY A 105 -5.88 5.80 6.36
N LEU A 106 -6.20 4.86 5.47
CA LEU A 106 -7.05 5.13 4.31
C LEU A 106 -8.53 5.04 4.72
N GLN A 107 -9.01 5.99 5.50
CA GLN A 107 -10.42 6.11 5.84
C GLN A 107 -10.94 7.48 5.45
N ILE A 108 -12.04 7.49 4.72
CA ILE A 108 -12.82 8.71 4.50
C ILE A 108 -13.85 8.75 5.64
N ASP A 109 -13.49 9.39 6.72
CA ASP A 109 -14.45 9.86 7.70
C ASP A 109 -14.40 11.39 7.74
N GLU A 110 -15.38 12.00 8.38
CA GLU A 110 -15.48 13.47 8.48
C GLU A 110 -14.40 14.07 9.40
N SER A 111 -13.52 13.25 9.97
CA SER A 111 -12.46 13.72 10.83
C SER A 111 -11.23 14.16 10.02
N LEU A 112 -10.59 15.23 10.46
CA LEU A 112 -9.32 15.71 9.89
C LEU A 112 -8.30 14.57 9.90
N VAL A 113 -7.77 14.26 8.72
CA VAL A 113 -6.67 13.30 8.59
C VAL A 113 -5.38 14.07 8.73
N ASP A 114 -4.66 13.81 9.81
CA ASP A 114 -3.34 14.39 10.00
C ASP A 114 -2.31 13.64 9.16
N PHE A 115 -1.55 14.38 8.38
CA PHE A 115 -0.41 13.89 7.63
C PHE A 115 0.84 14.50 8.19
N SER A 116 1.86 13.70 8.41
CA SER A 116 3.19 14.18 8.73
C SER A 116 4.21 13.66 7.72
N THR A 117 5.19 14.51 7.37
CA THR A 117 6.34 14.05 6.60
C THR A 117 7.19 13.14 7.46
N ILE A 118 7.75 12.08 6.84
CA ILE A 118 8.71 11.21 7.54
C ILE A 118 10.11 11.80 7.43
N GLY A 119 10.82 11.81 8.56
CA GLY A 119 12.21 12.20 8.59
C GLY A 119 13.11 11.19 7.86
N ARG A 120 14.31 11.63 7.46
CA ARG A 120 15.26 10.83 6.67
C ARG A 120 15.57 9.47 7.30
N VAL A 121 15.83 9.42 8.60
CA VAL A 121 16.15 8.17 9.32
C VAL A 121 15.01 7.17 9.20
N THR A 122 13.79 7.59 9.51
CA THR A 122 12.59 6.74 9.37
C THR A 122 12.37 6.30 7.93
N HIS A 123 12.59 7.20 6.97
CA HIS A 123 12.46 6.88 5.55
C HIS A 123 13.45 5.79 5.12
N ASP A 124 14.73 5.90 5.51
CA ASP A 124 15.76 4.92 5.21
C ASP A 124 15.45 3.56 5.86
N GLU A 125 14.91 3.55 7.08
CA GLU A 125 14.45 2.32 7.75
C GLU A 125 13.27 1.67 7.02
N LEU A 126 12.29 2.45 6.57
CA LEU A 126 11.15 1.94 5.81
C LEU A 126 11.60 1.35 4.46
N LEU A 127 12.54 1.99 3.76
CA LEU A 127 13.10 1.44 2.54
C LEU A 127 13.83 0.12 2.79
N LYS A 128 14.62 0.03 3.85
CA LYS A 128 15.27 -1.22 4.23
C LYS A 128 14.24 -2.31 4.52
N PHE A 129 13.23 -2.00 5.32
CA PHE A 129 12.26 -2.97 5.80
C PHE A 129 11.31 -3.46 4.70
N PHE A 130 10.77 -2.57 3.89
CA PHE A 130 9.75 -2.94 2.89
C PHE A 130 10.30 -3.19 1.49
N VAL A 131 11.51 -2.74 1.18
CA VAL A 131 12.07 -2.86 -0.17
C VAL A 131 13.26 -3.80 -0.21
N GLN A 132 14.23 -3.59 0.68
CA GLN A 132 15.52 -4.29 0.56
C GLN A 132 15.51 -5.67 1.22
N ARG A 133 14.94 -5.79 2.41
CA ARG A 133 14.85 -7.05 3.15
C ARG A 133 13.68 -7.04 4.13
N PRO A 134 12.53 -7.53 3.79
CA PRO A 134 11.45 -7.79 4.76
C PRO A 134 11.76 -9.03 5.61
N LEU A 135 12.93 -9.05 6.28
CA LEU A 135 13.42 -10.23 7.01
C LEU A 135 12.66 -10.52 8.31
N ALA A 136 11.94 -9.53 8.85
CA ALA A 136 11.19 -9.68 10.09
C ALA A 136 9.72 -10.03 9.89
N MET A 137 9.22 -9.95 8.66
CA MET A 137 7.84 -10.28 8.32
C MET A 137 7.77 -11.56 7.52
N LYS A 138 6.82 -12.42 7.85
CA LYS A 138 6.42 -13.50 6.97
C LYS A 138 5.51 -12.92 5.88
N VAL A 139 5.87 -13.11 4.62
CA VAL A 139 5.00 -12.83 3.49
C VAL A 139 4.14 -14.06 3.23
N ASP A 140 2.84 -13.96 3.51
CA ASP A 140 1.91 -15.07 3.34
C ASP A 140 1.33 -15.14 1.93
N TYR A 141 1.16 -13.97 1.30
CA TYR A 141 0.54 -13.88 -0.01
C TYR A 141 1.11 -12.70 -0.80
N ARG A 142 1.28 -12.90 -2.08
CA ARG A 142 1.63 -11.85 -3.02
C ARG A 142 0.86 -12.02 -4.33
N ALA A 143 0.22 -10.96 -4.79
CA ALA A 143 -0.38 -10.88 -6.10
C ALA A 143 0.21 -9.72 -6.90
N ASP A 144 0.63 -10.00 -8.11
CA ASP A 144 1.13 -9.01 -9.05
C ASP A 144 0.11 -8.83 -10.18
N PHE A 145 -0.29 -7.59 -10.40
CA PHE A 145 -1.20 -7.20 -11.49
C PHE A 145 -0.42 -6.33 -12.46
N CYS A 146 -0.34 -6.78 -13.71
CA CYS A 146 0.29 -6.02 -14.81
C CYS A 146 -0.81 -5.51 -15.74
N PHE A 147 -0.68 -4.25 -16.17
CA PHE A 147 -1.65 -3.54 -17.00
C PHE A 147 -0.95 -2.87 -18.18
#